data_63ed2a498a917f52b8c308b5af7ca8e6
#
_entry.id   63ed2a498a917f52b8c308b5af7ca8e6
#
_cell.length_a   1.000
_cell.length_b   1.000
_cell.length_c   1.000
_cell.angle_alpha   90.00
_cell.angle_beta   90.00
_cell.angle_gamma   90.00
#
_symmetry.space_group_name_H-M   'P 1'
#
loop_
_entity.id
_entity.type
_entity.pdbx_description
1 polymer ?
#
loop_
_entity_poly.entity_id
_entity_poly.type
_entity_poly.pdbx_seq_one_letter_code
_entity_poly.pdbx_strand_id
1 'polypeptide(L)'
;DYAGEQAQIAGLGENRVFYLPYLMGERSPHNDPDARAAFIGMSMDTTREDMTLAVLEGVAFGLRDSLEVARKIGADPGRTKICGGGAKSALWRKIIANVMNMKVDIIESEEGPGYGAAILAAVGCGVFPSVEAAAESLVKVTATEEPDEELVKEYEEKYQKFRKLYPALRGKFI
;
A
#
# COMPACT_ATOMS: atom_id res chain seq x y z
N ASP A 1 -4.79 -18.89 -5.54
CA ASP A 1 -4.61 -20.20 -4.89
C ASP A 1 -3.95 -20.00 -3.53
N TYR A 2 -4.60 -20.47 -2.45
CA TYR A 2 -4.15 -20.27 -1.06
C TYR A 2 -2.72 -20.79 -0.80
N ALA A 3 -2.36 -21.95 -1.38
CA ALA A 3 -1.02 -22.52 -1.22
C ALA A 3 0.05 -21.64 -1.90
N GLY A 4 -0.24 -21.08 -3.07
CA GLY A 4 0.64 -20.13 -3.74
C GLY A 4 0.80 -18.82 -2.97
N GLU A 5 -0.27 -18.32 -2.36
CA GLU A 5 -0.21 -17.11 -1.51
C GLU A 5 0.65 -17.34 -0.27
N GLN A 6 0.57 -18.50 0.38
CA GLN A 6 1.40 -18.83 1.53
C GLN A 6 2.88 -18.96 1.16
N ALA A 7 3.19 -19.57 -0.01
CA ALA A 7 4.56 -19.63 -0.50
C ALA A 7 5.14 -18.25 -0.80
N GLN A 8 4.35 -17.35 -1.38
CA GLN A 8 4.75 -15.97 -1.60
C GLN A 8 4.97 -15.18 -0.29
N ILE A 9 4.14 -15.42 0.74
CA ILE A 9 4.34 -14.83 2.06
C ILE A 9 5.68 -15.25 2.67
N ALA A 10 6.09 -16.52 2.50
CA ALA A 10 7.35 -17.02 3.00
C ALA A 10 8.58 -16.41 2.29
N GLY A 11 8.43 -15.97 1.02
CA GLY A 11 9.50 -15.35 0.23
C GLY A 11 9.45 -13.81 0.19
N LEU A 12 8.67 -13.17 1.07
CA LEU A 12 8.62 -11.71 1.13
C LEU A 12 10.01 -11.13 1.47
N GLY A 13 10.34 -10.01 0.81
CA GLY A 13 11.65 -9.36 0.96
C GLY A 13 12.70 -9.82 -0.05
N GLU A 14 12.65 -11.06 -0.55
CA GLU A 14 13.67 -11.66 -1.41
C GLU A 14 13.57 -11.28 -2.89
N ASN A 15 12.40 -10.79 -3.34
CA ASN A 15 12.18 -10.45 -4.75
C ASN A 15 13.16 -9.38 -5.23
N ARG A 16 13.80 -9.62 -6.38
CA ARG A 16 14.80 -8.72 -6.98
C ARG A 16 14.23 -7.83 -8.08
N VAL A 17 12.99 -8.10 -8.51
CA VAL A 17 12.31 -7.31 -9.51
C VAL A 17 11.60 -6.14 -8.85
N PHE A 18 11.74 -4.96 -9.42
CA PHE A 18 11.01 -3.76 -9.03
C PHE A 18 9.96 -3.42 -10.07
N TYR A 19 8.87 -2.84 -9.62
CA TYR A 19 7.83 -2.31 -10.49
C TYR A 19 7.51 -0.86 -10.11
N LEU A 20 7.61 0.05 -11.07
CA LEU A 20 7.08 1.42 -10.95
C LEU A 20 5.61 1.42 -11.37
N PRO A 21 4.65 1.75 -10.49
CA PRO A 21 3.21 1.56 -10.76
C PRO A 21 2.55 2.71 -11.54
N TYR A 22 3.30 3.49 -12.29
CA TYR A 22 2.86 4.77 -12.89
C TYR A 22 2.20 4.60 -14.25
N LEU A 23 1.20 3.70 -14.37
CA LEU A 23 0.53 3.33 -15.63
C LEU A 23 -0.07 4.53 -16.38
N MET A 24 -0.61 5.50 -15.67
CA MET A 24 -1.28 6.69 -16.23
C MET A 24 -0.70 7.99 -15.68
N GLY A 25 0.60 8.02 -15.48
CA GLY A 25 1.27 9.09 -14.78
C GLY A 25 1.29 8.87 -13.27
N GLU A 26 1.91 9.80 -12.57
CA GLU A 26 2.05 9.76 -11.12
C GLU A 26 1.68 11.13 -10.52
N ARG A 27 0.72 11.11 -9.59
CA ARG A 27 0.16 12.34 -9.00
C ARG A 27 0.93 12.80 -7.76
N SER A 28 1.32 11.87 -6.91
CA SER A 28 1.96 12.17 -5.62
C SER A 28 2.96 11.09 -5.24
N PRO A 29 4.25 11.43 -4.99
CA PRO A 29 4.78 12.79 -4.79
C PRO A 29 5.37 13.47 -6.03
N HIS A 30 5.46 12.79 -7.19
CA HIS A 30 6.26 13.28 -8.32
C HIS A 30 5.53 14.31 -9.19
N ASN A 31 4.20 14.24 -9.23
CA ASN A 31 3.34 15.07 -10.07
C ASN A 31 3.79 15.08 -11.53
N ASP A 32 4.01 13.90 -12.09
CA ASP A 32 4.47 13.68 -13.46
C ASP A 32 3.40 12.92 -14.28
N PRO A 33 2.62 13.61 -15.13
CA PRO A 33 1.60 12.98 -15.96
C PRO A 33 2.20 12.10 -17.06
N ASP A 34 3.48 12.27 -17.39
CA ASP A 34 4.17 11.54 -18.45
C ASP A 34 4.91 10.29 -17.91
N ALA A 35 4.98 10.11 -16.61
CA ALA A 35 5.53 8.89 -16.02
C ALA A 35 4.76 7.66 -16.52
N ARG A 36 5.46 6.55 -16.71
CA ARG A 36 4.88 5.27 -17.12
C ARG A 36 5.40 4.15 -16.23
N ALA A 37 4.63 3.06 -16.19
CA ALA A 37 5.03 1.86 -15.47
C ALA A 37 6.27 1.21 -16.09
N ALA A 38 7.10 0.60 -15.24
CA ALA A 38 8.29 -0.12 -15.67
C ALA A 38 8.61 -1.28 -14.73
N PHE A 39 9.02 -2.42 -15.31
CA PHE A 39 9.68 -3.50 -14.57
C PHE A 39 11.20 -3.34 -14.69
N ILE A 40 11.91 -3.48 -13.58
CA ILE A 40 13.35 -3.27 -13.51
C ILE A 40 14.00 -4.40 -12.70
N GLY A 41 15.17 -4.89 -13.15
CA GLY A 41 15.91 -5.94 -12.45
C GLY A 41 15.53 -7.37 -12.86
N MET A 42 14.80 -7.56 -13.97
CA MET A 42 14.48 -8.89 -14.50
C MET A 42 15.75 -9.62 -14.98
N SER A 43 15.78 -10.94 -14.77
CA SER A 43 16.80 -11.85 -15.25
C SER A 43 16.16 -13.03 -16.01
N MET A 44 16.98 -13.95 -16.50
CA MET A 44 16.47 -15.17 -17.15
C MET A 44 15.67 -16.09 -16.20
N ASP A 45 15.92 -15.95 -14.88
CA ASP A 45 15.28 -16.76 -13.84
C ASP A 45 14.01 -16.09 -13.28
N THR A 46 13.67 -14.89 -13.76
CA THR A 46 12.49 -14.16 -13.29
C THR A 46 11.21 -14.91 -13.65
N THR A 47 10.43 -15.25 -12.65
CA THR A 47 9.17 -15.96 -12.79
C THR A 47 7.98 -14.99 -12.91
N ARG A 48 6.82 -15.52 -13.29
CA ARG A 48 5.57 -14.75 -13.28
C ARG A 48 5.17 -14.33 -11.85
N GLU A 49 5.48 -15.18 -10.90
CA GLU A 49 5.24 -14.95 -9.46
C GLU A 49 6.07 -13.78 -8.97
N ASP A 50 7.36 -13.69 -9.35
CA ASP A 50 8.23 -12.54 -9.04
C ASP A 50 7.67 -11.24 -9.63
N MET A 51 7.19 -11.28 -10.86
CA MET A 51 6.56 -10.10 -11.48
C MET A 51 5.29 -9.70 -10.76
N THR A 52 4.45 -10.66 -10.35
CA THR A 52 3.22 -10.39 -9.60
C THR A 52 3.54 -9.77 -8.25
N LEU A 53 4.51 -10.34 -7.53
CA LEU A 53 4.97 -9.81 -6.25
C LEU A 53 5.55 -8.41 -6.41
N ALA A 54 6.35 -8.17 -7.46
CA ALA A 54 6.89 -6.84 -7.77
C ALA A 54 5.79 -5.79 -7.98
N VAL A 55 4.67 -6.15 -8.61
CA VAL A 55 3.50 -5.24 -8.76
C VAL A 55 2.93 -4.87 -7.39
N LEU A 56 2.69 -5.85 -6.52
CA LEU A 56 2.17 -5.60 -5.17
C LEU A 56 3.12 -4.73 -4.35
N GLU A 57 4.40 -5.08 -4.32
CA GLU A 57 5.45 -4.32 -3.62
C GLU A 57 5.61 -2.91 -4.19
N GLY A 58 5.62 -2.77 -5.51
CA GLY A 58 5.76 -1.46 -6.18
C GLY A 58 4.62 -0.50 -5.86
N VAL A 59 3.37 -1.00 -5.83
CA VAL A 59 2.23 -0.20 -5.40
C VAL A 59 2.35 0.20 -3.93
N ALA A 60 2.77 -0.72 -3.05
CA ALA A 60 3.00 -0.42 -1.63
C ALA A 60 4.11 0.63 -1.44
N PHE A 61 5.20 0.58 -2.21
CA PHE A 61 6.26 1.58 -2.19
C PHE A 61 5.76 2.96 -2.69
N GLY A 62 4.94 3.01 -3.73
CA GLY A 62 4.31 4.25 -4.19
C GLY A 62 3.38 4.88 -3.14
N LEU A 63 2.61 4.05 -2.42
CA LEU A 63 1.81 4.51 -1.28
C LEU A 63 2.71 5.03 -0.15
N ARG A 64 3.84 4.36 0.12
CA ARG A 64 4.82 4.83 1.10
C ARG A 64 5.44 6.16 0.70
N ASP A 65 5.75 6.41 -0.56
CA ASP A 65 6.24 7.71 -1.03
C ASP A 65 5.26 8.84 -0.65
N SER A 66 3.96 8.61 -0.78
CA SER A 66 2.93 9.56 -0.35
C SER A 66 2.87 9.72 1.17
N LEU A 67 3.04 8.63 1.93
CA LEU A 67 3.14 8.67 3.40
C LEU A 67 4.36 9.47 3.87
N GLU A 68 5.50 9.32 3.20
CA GLU A 68 6.72 10.09 3.52
C GLU A 68 6.53 11.60 3.29
N VAL A 69 5.66 12.00 2.34
CA VAL A 69 5.25 13.41 2.20
C VAL A 69 4.45 13.87 3.42
N ALA A 70 3.50 13.05 3.88
CA ALA A 70 2.72 13.35 5.09
C ALA A 70 3.62 13.44 6.34
N ARG A 71 4.57 12.52 6.49
CA ARG A 71 5.55 12.54 7.60
C ARG A 71 6.37 13.82 7.64
N LYS A 72 6.77 14.35 6.49
CA LYS A 72 7.54 15.62 6.42
C LYS A 72 6.76 16.83 6.92
N ILE A 73 5.45 16.80 6.88
CA ILE A 73 4.59 17.87 7.40
C ILE A 73 4.07 17.56 8.81
N GLY A 74 4.63 16.54 9.49
CA GLY A 74 4.33 16.22 10.88
C GLY A 74 3.20 15.21 11.10
N ALA A 75 2.63 14.63 10.04
CA ALA A 75 1.64 13.56 10.15
C ALA A 75 2.34 12.20 10.09
N ASP A 76 2.56 11.57 11.23
CA ASP A 76 3.16 10.23 11.32
C ASP A 76 2.18 9.23 11.97
N PRO A 77 1.25 8.67 11.20
CA PRO A 77 0.31 7.69 11.71
C PRO A 77 1.02 6.36 11.98
N GLY A 78 0.90 5.83 13.21
CA GLY A 78 1.37 4.48 13.54
C GLY A 78 0.39 3.37 13.16
N ARG A 79 -0.80 3.73 12.65
CA ARG A 79 -1.90 2.82 12.32
C ARG A 79 -2.73 3.36 11.17
N THR A 80 -3.21 2.47 10.31
CA THR A 80 -4.16 2.79 9.24
C THR A 80 -5.26 1.74 9.15
N LYS A 81 -6.34 2.07 8.46
CA LYS A 81 -7.40 1.11 8.13
C LYS A 81 -7.36 0.79 6.64
N ILE A 82 -7.57 -0.49 6.29
CA ILE A 82 -7.65 -0.95 4.91
C ILE A 82 -9.04 -1.45 4.59
N CYS A 83 -9.56 -1.09 3.41
CA CYS A 83 -10.84 -1.53 2.89
C CYS A 83 -10.75 -1.82 1.39
N GLY A 84 -11.83 -2.36 0.81
CA GLY A 84 -11.90 -2.71 -0.60
C GLY A 84 -11.32 -4.08 -0.92
N GLY A 85 -11.29 -4.44 -2.20
CA GLY A 85 -10.97 -5.79 -2.67
C GLY A 85 -9.57 -6.26 -2.26
N GLY A 86 -8.57 -5.37 -2.29
CA GLY A 86 -7.20 -5.68 -1.89
C GLY A 86 -7.06 -6.07 -0.41
N ALA A 87 -7.95 -5.56 0.46
CA ALA A 87 -7.94 -5.88 1.88
C ALA A 87 -8.24 -7.37 2.17
N LYS A 88 -8.80 -8.11 1.21
CA LYS A 88 -9.09 -9.56 1.33
C LYS A 88 -7.82 -10.42 1.25
N SER A 89 -6.78 -9.96 0.56
CA SER A 89 -5.52 -10.70 0.41
C SER A 89 -4.65 -10.56 1.65
N ALA A 90 -4.32 -11.68 2.29
CA ALA A 90 -3.38 -11.73 3.41
C ALA A 90 -1.98 -11.27 2.98
N LEU A 91 -1.54 -11.71 1.80
CA LEU A 91 -0.29 -11.28 1.19
C LEU A 91 -0.22 -9.75 1.03
N TRP A 92 -1.30 -9.14 0.48
CA TRP A 92 -1.35 -7.69 0.28
C TRP A 92 -1.27 -6.91 1.60
N ARG A 93 -2.03 -7.34 2.62
CA ARG A 93 -2.02 -6.71 3.95
C ARG A 93 -0.63 -6.77 4.59
N LYS A 94 0.02 -7.95 4.50
CA LYS A 94 1.35 -8.15 5.05
C LYS A 94 2.40 -7.28 4.37
N ILE A 95 2.37 -7.18 3.03
CA ILE A 95 3.24 -6.27 2.28
C ILE A 95 3.04 -4.82 2.74
N ILE A 96 1.80 -4.34 2.80
CA ILE A 96 1.49 -2.96 3.20
C ILE A 96 1.97 -2.68 4.62
N ALA A 97 1.68 -3.55 5.59
CA ALA A 97 2.08 -3.36 6.98
C ALA A 97 3.61 -3.22 7.12
N ASN A 98 4.37 -4.07 6.43
CA ASN A 98 5.82 -4.09 6.51
C ASN A 98 6.48 -2.98 5.70
N VAL A 99 6.00 -2.69 4.48
CA VAL A 99 6.52 -1.58 3.67
C VAL A 99 6.29 -0.23 4.35
N MET A 100 5.14 -0.03 4.98
CA MET A 100 4.80 1.23 5.66
C MET A 100 5.32 1.30 7.10
N ASN A 101 5.73 0.19 7.66
CA ASN A 101 6.07 0.02 9.08
C ASN A 101 4.95 0.59 9.97
N MET A 102 3.74 0.06 9.81
CA MET A 102 2.57 0.47 10.61
C MET A 102 1.54 -0.66 10.73
N LYS A 103 0.74 -0.59 11.79
CA LYS A 103 -0.39 -1.50 11.97
C LYS A 103 -1.48 -1.22 10.94
N VAL A 104 -1.99 -2.29 10.31
CA VAL A 104 -3.06 -2.23 9.31
C VAL A 104 -4.30 -2.92 9.86
N ASP A 105 -5.30 -2.14 10.20
CA ASP A 105 -6.59 -2.63 10.69
C ASP A 105 -7.49 -3.04 9.52
N ILE A 106 -8.02 -4.24 9.61
CA ILE A 106 -9.02 -4.78 8.69
C ILE A 106 -10.40 -4.46 9.26
N ILE A 107 -11.23 -3.77 8.48
CA ILE A 107 -12.58 -3.39 8.91
C ILE A 107 -13.61 -4.39 8.39
N GLU A 108 -14.72 -4.52 9.13
CA GLU A 108 -15.83 -5.41 8.78
C GLU A 108 -16.48 -5.05 7.45
N SER A 109 -16.58 -3.76 7.13
CA SER A 109 -17.20 -3.29 5.91
C SER A 109 -16.24 -3.42 4.72
N GLU A 110 -16.71 -4.06 3.65
CA GLU A 110 -15.99 -4.12 2.37
C GLU A 110 -16.13 -2.80 1.56
N GLU A 111 -17.15 -2.01 1.88
CA GLU A 111 -17.47 -0.74 1.23
C GLU A 111 -16.60 0.39 1.81
N GLY A 112 -15.70 0.93 1.02
CA GLY A 112 -14.84 2.05 1.43
C GLY A 112 -15.51 3.42 1.25
N PRO A 113 -15.49 4.00 0.03
CA PRO A 113 -15.99 5.38 -0.20
C PRO A 113 -17.49 5.52 0.06
N GLY A 114 -18.30 4.54 -0.34
CA GLY A 114 -19.75 4.54 -0.13
C GLY A 114 -20.11 4.53 1.36
N TYR A 115 -19.42 3.72 2.15
CA TYR A 115 -19.62 3.67 3.59
C TYR A 115 -19.19 4.97 4.28
N GLY A 116 -18.08 5.54 3.85
CA GLY A 116 -17.64 6.86 4.33
C GLY A 116 -18.66 7.96 4.04
N ALA A 117 -19.23 7.99 2.84
CA ALA A 117 -20.29 8.92 2.46
C ALA A 117 -21.55 8.73 3.33
N ALA A 118 -21.94 7.48 3.62
CA ALA A 118 -23.08 7.19 4.50
C ALA A 118 -22.84 7.68 5.94
N ILE A 119 -21.63 7.52 6.47
CA ILE A 119 -21.25 8.05 7.78
C ILE A 119 -21.37 9.59 7.80
N LEU A 120 -20.86 10.27 6.79
CA LEU A 120 -20.97 11.74 6.68
C LEU A 120 -22.42 12.20 6.58
N ALA A 121 -23.25 11.49 5.81
CA ALA A 121 -24.68 11.78 5.71
C ALA A 121 -25.40 11.61 7.06
N ALA A 122 -25.09 10.55 7.80
CA ALA A 122 -25.67 10.30 9.13
C ALA A 122 -25.34 11.43 10.12
N VAL A 123 -24.11 11.96 10.07
CA VAL A 123 -23.74 13.14 10.87
C VAL A 123 -24.48 14.38 10.39
N GLY A 124 -24.57 14.60 9.07
CA GLY A 124 -25.28 15.73 8.49
C GLY A 124 -26.78 15.77 8.83
N CYS A 125 -27.40 14.59 9.00
CA CYS A 125 -28.79 14.43 9.45
C CYS A 125 -28.98 14.45 10.97
N GLY A 126 -27.87 14.65 11.74
CA GLY A 126 -27.95 14.73 13.21
C GLY A 126 -28.09 13.38 13.93
N VAL A 127 -27.87 12.25 13.24
CA VAL A 127 -27.91 10.91 13.87
C VAL A 127 -26.72 10.73 14.82
N PHE A 128 -25.58 11.31 14.49
CA PHE A 128 -24.37 11.35 15.31
C PHE A 128 -23.90 12.79 15.54
N PRO A 129 -23.32 13.09 16.71
CA PRO A 129 -22.88 14.45 17.05
C PRO A 129 -21.61 14.89 16.29
N SER A 130 -20.81 13.94 15.80
CA SER A 130 -19.57 14.20 15.04
C SER A 130 -19.18 13.00 14.15
N VAL A 131 -18.26 13.22 13.23
CA VAL A 131 -17.71 12.17 12.36
C VAL A 131 -16.94 11.16 13.18
N GLU A 132 -16.21 11.59 14.20
CA GLU A 132 -15.45 10.72 15.10
C GLU A 132 -16.38 9.77 15.85
N ALA A 133 -17.45 10.30 16.46
CA ALA A 133 -18.44 9.49 17.19
C ALA A 133 -19.13 8.47 16.27
N ALA A 134 -19.47 8.88 15.04
CA ALA A 134 -20.04 7.99 14.05
C ALA A 134 -19.03 6.89 13.62
N ALA A 135 -17.78 7.26 13.37
CA ALA A 135 -16.75 6.31 12.97
C ALA A 135 -16.42 5.29 14.09
N GLU A 136 -16.33 5.73 15.34
CA GLU A 136 -16.15 4.85 16.50
C GLU A 136 -17.29 3.84 16.67
N SER A 137 -18.52 4.27 16.42
CA SER A 137 -19.69 3.42 16.53
C SER A 137 -19.85 2.43 15.38
N LEU A 138 -19.56 2.86 14.16
CA LEU A 138 -19.90 2.14 12.93
C LEU A 138 -18.72 1.37 12.33
N VAL A 139 -17.49 1.84 12.48
CA VAL A 139 -16.31 1.21 11.88
C VAL A 139 -15.71 0.20 12.82
N LYS A 140 -16.09 -1.08 12.65
CA LYS A 140 -15.59 -2.18 13.46
C LYS A 140 -14.32 -2.77 12.86
N VAL A 141 -13.28 -2.88 13.66
CA VAL A 141 -12.04 -3.58 13.32
C VAL A 141 -12.23 -5.07 13.63
N THR A 142 -12.00 -5.94 12.65
CA THR A 142 -12.13 -7.40 12.80
C THR A 142 -10.80 -8.08 13.03
N ALA A 143 -9.71 -7.52 12.52
CA ALA A 143 -8.34 -8.02 12.70
C ALA A 143 -7.35 -6.87 12.49
N THR A 144 -6.11 -7.09 12.91
CA THR A 144 -4.99 -6.16 12.68
C THR A 144 -3.81 -6.96 12.16
N GLU A 145 -3.23 -6.51 11.05
CA GLU A 145 -1.93 -6.99 10.57
C GLU A 145 -0.84 -6.13 11.20
N GLU A 146 0.08 -6.76 11.91
CA GLU A 146 1.21 -6.07 12.54
C GLU A 146 2.47 -6.21 11.68
N PRO A 147 3.32 -5.17 11.61
CA PRO A 147 4.59 -5.28 10.93
C PRO A 147 5.54 -6.23 11.67
N ASP A 148 6.34 -6.98 10.92
CA ASP A 148 7.41 -7.82 11.39
C ASP A 148 8.73 -7.06 11.33
N GLU A 149 9.48 -7.00 12.43
CA GLU A 149 10.67 -6.15 12.55
C GLU A 149 11.79 -6.52 11.55
N GLU A 150 11.95 -7.80 11.22
CA GLU A 150 12.99 -8.25 10.28
C GLU A 150 12.57 -7.89 8.85
N LEU A 151 11.34 -8.20 8.50
CA LEU A 151 10.80 -7.89 7.18
C LEU A 151 10.70 -6.37 6.92
N VAL A 152 10.43 -5.57 7.94
CA VAL A 152 10.48 -4.10 7.86
C VAL A 152 11.89 -3.62 7.47
N LYS A 153 12.95 -4.20 8.03
CA LYS A 153 14.34 -3.84 7.69
C LYS A 153 14.66 -4.19 6.23
N GLU A 154 14.25 -5.37 5.77
CA GLU A 154 14.43 -5.79 4.38
C GLU A 154 13.68 -4.87 3.41
N TYR A 155 12.43 -4.56 3.71
CA TYR A 155 11.64 -3.62 2.90
C TYR A 155 12.17 -2.18 2.95
N GLU A 156 12.79 -1.76 4.06
CA GLU A 156 13.45 -0.45 4.11
C GLU A 156 14.61 -0.38 3.10
N GLU A 157 15.46 -1.41 3.04
CA GLU A 157 16.55 -1.46 2.06
C GLU A 157 16.04 -1.47 0.62
N LYS A 158 14.96 -2.24 0.34
CA LYS A 158 14.31 -2.28 -0.98
C LYS A 158 13.69 -0.92 -1.32
N TYR A 159 13.02 -0.29 -0.39
CA TYR A 159 12.42 1.03 -0.58
C TYR A 159 13.47 2.10 -0.90
N GLN A 160 14.62 2.08 -0.23
CA GLN A 160 15.71 3.02 -0.55
C GLN A 160 16.28 2.80 -1.97
N LYS A 161 16.22 1.59 -2.51
CA LYS A 161 16.54 1.31 -3.93
C LYS A 161 15.42 1.79 -4.85
N PHE A 162 14.16 1.47 -4.53
CA PHE A 162 12.97 1.88 -5.29
C PHE A 162 12.92 3.40 -5.54
N ARG A 163 13.15 4.21 -4.51
CA ARG A 163 13.14 5.67 -4.60
C ARG A 163 14.13 6.27 -5.59
N LYS A 164 15.18 5.53 -5.96
CA LYS A 164 16.20 5.96 -6.93
C LYS A 164 15.78 5.68 -8.37
N LEU A 165 14.80 4.80 -8.60
CA LEU A 165 14.44 4.33 -9.93
C LEU A 165 13.71 5.41 -10.74
N TYR A 166 12.67 6.03 -10.19
CA TYR A 166 11.94 7.08 -10.89
C TYR A 166 12.85 8.26 -11.30
N PRO A 167 13.69 8.85 -10.43
CA PRO A 167 14.61 9.91 -10.85
C PRO A 167 15.55 9.50 -11.98
N ALA A 168 15.98 8.24 -12.02
CA ALA A 168 16.84 7.72 -13.09
C ALA A 168 16.11 7.58 -14.43
N LEU A 169 14.80 7.36 -14.41
CA LEU A 169 13.97 7.16 -15.59
C LEU A 169 13.19 8.41 -16.02
N ARG A 170 13.14 9.43 -15.18
CA ARG A 170 12.43 10.68 -15.49
C ARG A 170 12.89 11.28 -16.80
N GLY A 171 11.92 11.66 -17.65
CA GLY A 171 12.19 12.20 -18.98
C GLY A 171 12.62 11.16 -20.02
N LYS A 172 12.51 9.85 -19.69
CA LYS A 172 12.77 8.74 -20.63
C LYS A 172 11.48 7.99 -20.99
N PHE A 173 10.37 8.35 -20.39
CA PHE A 173 9.06 7.84 -20.77
C PHE A 173 8.60 8.47 -22.09
N ILE A 174 7.96 7.68 -22.95
CA ILE A 174 7.50 8.08 -24.29
C ILE A 174 6.07 8.62 -24.21
#